data_d339db65a08052d7e3894191fe0c3637
#
_entry.id   d339db65a08052d7e3894191fe0c3637
#
_cell.length_a   1.000
_cell.length_b   1.000
_cell.length_c   1.000
_cell.angle_alpha   90.00
_cell.angle_beta   90.00
_cell.angle_gamma   90.00
#
_symmetry.space_group_name_H-M   'P 1'
#
loop_
_entity.id
_entity.type
_entity.pdbx_description
1 polymer ?
#
loop_
_entity_poly.entity_id
_entity_poly.type
_entity_poly.pdbx_seq_one_letter_code
_entity_poly.pdbx_strand_id
1 'polypeptide(L)'
;MPKKLVAVAPRRAALVDYDEPAVGPNQVKVRVEYASPKHGSEVGIFRGEDPFLADLFDEDWRLFLERKDKVHETENGEGLALGNQWVGVIMERGNGVGRFHVGDRVCGYGSIRETQVIDAGKDPFLLEVPATMPWKNALCLDPAQFALGGVRDGHVRLGDRVAVFGLGAIGAIAAQMASAAGAAYVAVIDPIAKRRHAALEAGADAAFDPLHEDVGLRLKKATGKTGVDAAIETSGSEQALQQALRGLAYGGTIAFVGWARAFSGTLDLGREAHFNNANLVFSRASSEPNGDHPRWDRRRIVTRCWEMLASGAIDCERIVDPVVSFAEAPRAYEEYVDRNPHNSVKLGIAFT
;
A
#
# COMPACT_ATOMS: atom_id res chain seq x y z
N MET A 1 12.46 -15.13 25.25
CA MET A 1 11.14 -14.54 24.97
C MET A 1 11.11 -14.16 23.51
N PRO A 2 9.97 -14.26 22.83
CA PRO A 2 9.86 -13.82 21.45
C PRO A 2 9.96 -12.29 21.36
N LYS A 3 10.38 -11.80 20.17
CA LYS A 3 10.66 -10.39 19.92
C LYS A 3 9.69 -9.78 18.91
N LYS A 4 9.43 -8.47 19.07
CA LYS A 4 8.66 -7.63 18.15
C LYS A 4 9.43 -6.36 17.79
N LEU A 5 9.17 -5.83 16.59
CA LEU A 5 9.72 -4.55 16.15
C LEU A 5 8.80 -3.41 16.61
N VAL A 6 9.37 -2.42 17.29
CA VAL A 6 8.65 -1.24 17.79
C VAL A 6 9.40 0.05 17.51
N ALA A 7 8.69 1.15 17.42
CA ALA A 7 9.26 2.49 17.54
C ALA A 7 9.35 2.86 19.02
N VAL A 8 10.55 2.86 19.58
CA VAL A 8 10.81 3.21 21.00
C VAL A 8 10.89 4.71 21.24
N ALA A 9 11.08 5.48 20.19
CA ALA A 9 11.05 6.94 20.14
C ALA A 9 10.87 7.38 18.68
N PRO A 10 10.53 8.64 18.41
CA PRO A 10 10.50 9.15 17.04
C PRO A 10 11.78 8.81 16.27
N ARG A 11 11.64 8.21 15.11
CA ARG A 11 12.73 7.77 14.20
C ARG A 11 13.71 6.75 14.80
N ARG A 12 13.30 6.04 15.86
CA ARG A 12 14.10 4.98 16.47
C ARG A 12 13.33 3.69 16.60
N ALA A 13 13.78 2.67 15.87
CA ALA A 13 13.23 1.32 15.93
C ALA A 13 14.09 0.41 16.82
N ALA A 14 13.47 -0.55 17.50
CA ALA A 14 14.15 -1.55 18.31
C ALA A 14 13.38 -2.88 18.31
N LEU A 15 14.08 -3.98 18.57
CA LEU A 15 13.46 -5.25 18.91
C LEU A 15 13.29 -5.32 20.43
N VAL A 16 12.06 -5.56 20.88
CA VAL A 16 11.73 -5.73 22.29
C VAL A 16 11.10 -7.11 22.52
N ASP A 17 11.34 -7.67 23.70
CA ASP A 17 10.69 -8.91 24.11
C ASP A 17 9.21 -8.65 24.38
N TYR A 18 8.37 -9.66 24.22
CA TYR A 18 6.96 -9.58 24.60
C TYR A 18 6.46 -10.89 25.19
N ASP A 19 5.43 -10.81 26.01
CA ASP A 19 4.74 -11.97 26.56
C ASP A 19 3.78 -12.54 25.50
N GLU A 20 3.96 -13.82 25.19
CA GLU A 20 3.15 -14.50 24.22
C GLU A 20 1.84 -14.99 24.85
N PRO A 21 0.67 -14.57 24.32
CA PRO A 21 -0.60 -15.02 24.85
C PRO A 21 -0.82 -16.52 24.60
N ALA A 22 -1.50 -17.20 25.50
CA ALA A 22 -1.95 -18.57 25.28
C ALA A 22 -3.00 -18.61 24.17
N VAL A 23 -3.04 -19.70 23.40
CA VAL A 23 -3.99 -19.90 22.32
C VAL A 23 -5.36 -20.23 22.86
N GLY A 24 -6.34 -19.36 22.56
CA GLY A 24 -7.75 -19.58 22.93
C GLY A 24 -8.47 -20.57 21.99
N PRO A 25 -9.70 -21.00 22.35
CA PRO A 25 -10.43 -22.04 21.61
C PRO A 25 -10.60 -21.76 20.11
N ASN A 26 -10.78 -20.50 19.70
CA ASN A 26 -11.01 -20.11 18.31
C ASN A 26 -9.78 -19.44 17.66
N GLN A 27 -8.61 -19.55 18.29
CA GLN A 27 -7.40 -18.89 17.84
C GLN A 27 -6.42 -19.88 17.23
N VAL A 28 -5.55 -19.32 16.37
CA VAL A 28 -4.36 -20.01 15.86
C VAL A 28 -3.11 -19.24 16.27
N LYS A 29 -2.03 -19.97 16.56
CA LYS A 29 -0.70 -19.41 16.73
C LYS A 29 0.11 -19.66 15.47
N VAL A 30 0.66 -18.60 14.92
CA VAL A 30 1.44 -18.63 13.69
C VAL A 30 2.88 -18.22 14.00
N ARG A 31 3.84 -19.03 13.58
CA ARG A 31 5.25 -18.64 13.50
C ARG A 31 5.42 -17.84 12.21
N VAL A 32 5.83 -16.58 12.32
CA VAL A 32 6.06 -15.71 11.19
C VAL A 32 7.33 -16.12 10.45
N GLU A 33 7.24 -16.18 9.13
CA GLU A 33 8.37 -16.44 8.24
C GLU A 33 8.82 -15.17 7.53
N TYR A 34 7.86 -14.32 7.15
CA TYR A 34 8.10 -13.04 6.47
C TYR A 34 7.11 -12.00 6.94
N ALA A 35 7.56 -10.75 7.03
CA ALA A 35 6.71 -9.62 7.35
C ALA A 35 7.13 -8.36 6.58
N SER A 36 6.28 -7.34 6.62
CA SER A 36 6.51 -6.09 5.89
C SER A 36 5.75 -4.92 6.53
N PRO A 37 6.34 -3.70 6.57
CA PRO A 37 5.67 -2.50 7.02
C PRO A 37 4.74 -1.90 5.97
N LYS A 38 3.92 -0.92 6.39
CA LYS A 38 3.12 -0.06 5.53
C LYS A 38 3.80 1.29 5.35
N HIS A 39 4.76 1.37 4.43
CA HIS A 39 5.67 2.51 4.28
C HIS A 39 4.96 3.87 4.35
N GLY A 40 3.95 4.11 3.51
CA GLY A 40 3.32 5.42 3.38
C GLY A 40 2.59 5.89 4.63
N SER A 41 1.90 4.99 5.34
CA SER A 41 1.10 5.34 6.52
C SER A 41 1.93 5.33 7.81
N GLU A 42 2.82 4.35 7.96
CA GLU A 42 3.62 4.20 9.19
C GLU A 42 4.72 5.24 9.34
N VAL A 43 5.27 5.75 8.23
CA VAL A 43 6.40 6.70 8.29
C VAL A 43 6.06 7.98 9.07
N GLY A 44 4.84 8.49 8.95
CA GLY A 44 4.39 9.65 9.73
C GLY A 44 4.36 9.36 11.22
N ILE A 45 3.78 8.23 11.60
CA ILE A 45 3.70 7.77 12.98
C ILE A 45 5.12 7.52 13.53
N PHE A 46 5.97 6.85 12.77
CA PHE A 46 7.36 6.58 13.14
C PHE A 46 8.18 7.86 13.37
N ARG A 47 7.88 8.92 12.63
CA ARG A 47 8.52 10.24 12.80
C ARG A 47 7.97 11.06 13.96
N GLY A 48 6.87 10.62 14.57
CA GLY A 48 6.12 11.44 15.54
C GLY A 48 5.33 12.58 14.89
N GLU A 49 5.04 12.46 13.61
CA GLU A 49 4.31 13.45 12.78
C GLU A 49 2.91 12.92 12.40
N ASP A 50 2.33 12.06 13.23
CA ASP A 50 1.01 11.50 12.97
C ASP A 50 -0.06 12.60 13.00
N PRO A 51 -0.79 12.83 11.91
CA PRO A 51 -1.86 13.83 11.87
C PRO A 51 -3.01 13.50 12.82
N PHE A 52 -3.17 12.23 13.22
CA PHE A 52 -4.18 11.82 14.20
C PHE A 52 -3.79 12.10 15.66
N LEU A 53 -2.60 12.66 15.92
CA LEU A 53 -2.25 13.11 17.26
C LEU A 53 -3.05 14.34 17.68
N ALA A 54 -3.32 15.26 16.77
CA ALA A 54 -4.05 16.49 17.04
C ALA A 54 -5.55 16.37 16.77
N ASP A 55 -5.91 15.68 15.68
CA ASP A 55 -7.29 15.60 15.19
C ASP A 55 -7.74 14.16 15.02
N LEU A 56 -9.01 13.89 15.28
CA LEU A 56 -9.67 12.61 14.98
C LEU A 56 -10.76 12.82 13.94
N PHE A 57 -10.89 11.86 13.04
CA PHE A 57 -12.00 11.83 12.10
C PHE A 57 -13.28 11.38 12.82
N ASP A 58 -14.25 12.29 12.87
CA ASP A 58 -15.58 12.01 13.40
C ASP A 58 -16.45 11.42 12.29
N GLU A 59 -16.94 10.19 12.49
CA GLU A 59 -17.71 9.45 11.48
C GLU A 59 -19.12 10.03 11.28
N ASP A 60 -19.72 10.68 12.28
CA ASP A 60 -21.04 11.28 12.20
C ASP A 60 -21.00 12.60 11.43
N TRP A 61 -20.03 13.47 11.75
CA TRP A 61 -19.83 14.74 11.09
C TRP A 61 -19.02 14.66 9.80
N ARG A 62 -18.31 13.55 9.56
CA ARG A 62 -17.39 13.38 8.43
C ARG A 62 -16.30 14.48 8.36
N LEU A 63 -15.85 14.92 9.53
CA LEU A 63 -14.86 15.99 9.71
C LEU A 63 -13.73 15.53 10.62
N PHE A 64 -12.54 16.11 10.43
CA PHE A 64 -11.49 16.04 11.44
C PHE A 64 -11.78 17.08 12.51
N LEU A 65 -11.91 16.65 13.76
CA LEU A 65 -12.16 17.48 14.92
C LEU A 65 -11.01 17.38 15.90
N GLU A 66 -10.71 18.51 16.56
CA GLU A 66 -9.66 18.57 17.58
C GLU A 66 -9.86 17.49 18.66
N ARG A 67 -8.80 16.75 18.92
CA ARG A 67 -8.81 15.70 19.91
C ARG A 67 -8.85 16.30 21.33
N LYS A 68 -9.91 15.98 22.09
CA LYS A 68 -10.07 16.45 23.48
C LYS A 68 -9.22 15.66 24.47
N ASP A 69 -8.90 14.42 24.12
CA ASP A 69 -8.11 13.54 24.98
C ASP A 69 -6.63 13.62 24.57
N LYS A 70 -5.74 13.77 25.54
CA LYS A 70 -4.30 13.63 25.29
C LYS A 70 -4.03 12.22 24.82
N VAL A 71 -3.35 12.07 23.66
CA VAL A 71 -2.81 10.77 23.26
C VAL A 71 -1.82 10.36 24.33
N HIS A 72 -2.18 9.37 25.13
CA HIS A 72 -1.21 8.79 26.05
C HIS A 72 -0.08 8.18 25.21
N GLU A 73 1.12 8.67 25.42
CA GLU A 73 2.32 7.93 25.07
C GLU A 73 2.10 6.50 25.57
N THR A 74 2.18 5.53 24.66
CA THR A 74 2.03 4.08 24.82
C THR A 74 1.78 3.64 26.28
N GLU A 75 0.59 3.16 26.57
CA GLU A 75 0.09 2.86 27.95
C GLU A 75 1.00 1.98 28.81
N ASN A 76 2.07 1.39 28.24
CA ASN A 76 3.00 0.51 28.97
C ASN A 76 4.49 0.79 28.72
N GLY A 77 4.89 1.88 28.08
CA GLY A 77 6.32 2.15 27.83
C GLY A 77 7.00 1.22 26.80
N GLU A 78 6.25 0.34 26.14
CA GLU A 78 6.77 -0.68 25.21
C GLU A 78 7.09 -0.17 23.81
N GLY A 79 6.76 1.08 23.50
CA GLY A 79 6.88 1.65 22.15
C GLY A 79 5.71 1.27 21.22
N LEU A 80 5.64 1.93 20.07
CA LEU A 80 4.60 1.71 19.07
C LEU A 80 4.97 0.51 18.17
N ALA A 81 4.10 -0.49 18.09
CA ALA A 81 4.32 -1.65 17.22
C ALA A 81 4.36 -1.24 15.73
N LEU A 82 5.40 -1.70 15.02
CA LEU A 82 5.59 -1.45 13.59
C LEU A 82 5.24 -2.70 12.78
N GLY A 83 4.67 -2.51 11.59
CA GLY A 83 4.33 -3.59 10.67
C GLY A 83 2.89 -3.56 10.21
N ASN A 84 2.63 -4.26 9.11
CA ASN A 84 1.31 -4.28 8.47
C ASN A 84 0.86 -5.68 8.06
N GLN A 85 1.73 -6.43 7.42
CA GLN A 85 1.40 -7.78 6.92
C GLN A 85 2.50 -8.77 7.24
N TRP A 86 2.11 -10.02 7.39
CA TRP A 86 3.00 -11.15 7.62
C TRP A 86 2.52 -12.40 6.88
N VAL A 87 3.46 -13.31 6.62
CA VAL A 87 3.26 -14.68 6.15
C VAL A 87 3.92 -15.61 7.14
N GLY A 88 3.28 -16.71 7.47
CA GLY A 88 3.85 -17.68 8.43
C GLY A 88 3.12 -19.02 8.41
N VAL A 89 3.52 -19.91 9.30
CA VAL A 89 2.99 -21.28 9.42
C VAL A 89 2.28 -21.45 10.75
N ILE A 90 1.10 -22.04 10.72
CA ILE A 90 0.32 -22.35 11.94
C ILE A 90 1.05 -23.43 12.74
N MET A 91 1.40 -23.11 13.99
CA MET A 91 2.09 -24.00 14.91
C MET A 91 1.13 -24.65 15.92
N GLU A 92 0.05 -23.96 16.25
CA GLU A 92 -0.94 -24.38 17.24
C GLU A 92 -2.32 -23.85 16.86
N ARG A 93 -3.38 -24.60 17.17
CA ARG A 93 -4.76 -24.17 16.98
C ARG A 93 -5.64 -24.57 18.16
N GLY A 94 -6.60 -23.72 18.48
CA GLY A 94 -7.66 -24.04 19.43
C GLY A 94 -8.67 -25.06 18.88
N ASN A 95 -9.36 -25.72 19.78
CA ASN A 95 -10.29 -26.83 19.43
C ASN A 95 -11.50 -26.37 18.60
N GLY A 96 -11.87 -25.10 18.64
CA GLY A 96 -12.97 -24.52 17.86
C GLY A 96 -12.58 -24.12 16.43
N VAL A 97 -11.32 -24.20 16.06
CA VAL A 97 -10.84 -23.86 14.71
C VAL A 97 -11.02 -25.04 13.76
N GLY A 98 -12.00 -24.92 12.83
CA GLY A 98 -12.26 -25.96 11.82
C GLY A 98 -11.65 -25.67 10.44
N ARG A 99 -11.39 -24.41 10.15
CA ARG A 99 -10.93 -23.96 8.79
C ARG A 99 -9.44 -24.20 8.54
N PHE A 100 -8.60 -24.16 9.57
CA PHE A 100 -7.16 -24.20 9.45
C PHE A 100 -6.56 -25.39 10.23
N HIS A 101 -5.38 -25.85 9.79
CA HIS A 101 -4.64 -26.96 10.39
C HIS A 101 -3.22 -26.51 10.77
N VAL A 102 -2.61 -27.22 11.72
CA VAL A 102 -1.18 -27.07 12.01
C VAL A 102 -0.40 -27.45 10.75
N GLY A 103 0.56 -26.60 10.38
CA GLY A 103 1.33 -26.73 9.15
C GLY A 103 0.81 -25.90 7.97
N ASP A 104 -0.42 -25.39 8.02
CA ASP A 104 -0.94 -24.51 6.98
C ASP A 104 -0.13 -23.21 6.94
N ARG A 105 0.21 -22.78 5.73
CA ARG A 105 0.84 -21.48 5.51
C ARG A 105 -0.22 -20.42 5.33
N VAL A 106 -0.14 -19.33 6.09
CA VAL A 106 -1.18 -18.30 6.13
C VAL A 106 -0.56 -16.90 6.05
N CYS A 107 -1.37 -15.97 5.58
CA CYS A 107 -1.08 -14.54 5.55
C CYS A 107 -2.13 -13.79 6.38
N GLY A 108 -1.71 -12.75 7.08
CA GLY A 108 -2.61 -11.90 7.87
C GLY A 108 -2.04 -10.49 8.07
N TYR A 109 -2.85 -9.66 8.72
CA TYR A 109 -2.45 -8.32 9.15
C TYR A 109 -1.89 -8.35 10.56
N GLY A 110 -0.86 -7.54 10.82
CA GLY A 110 -0.28 -7.40 12.15
C GLY A 110 1.12 -6.81 12.14
N SER A 111 1.65 -6.60 13.34
CA SER A 111 3.01 -6.08 13.55
C SER A 111 4.09 -7.08 13.16
N ILE A 112 5.31 -6.58 12.93
CA ILE A 112 6.51 -7.38 12.66
C ILE A 112 6.98 -7.99 13.99
N ARG A 113 6.68 -9.28 14.20
CA ARG A 113 7.04 -10.05 15.39
C ARG A 113 7.13 -11.54 15.08
N GLU A 114 7.81 -12.28 15.93
CA GLU A 114 8.12 -13.71 15.67
C GLU A 114 6.90 -14.61 15.63
N THR A 115 5.86 -14.29 16.40
CA THR A 115 4.61 -15.08 16.42
C THR A 115 3.38 -14.19 16.40
N GLN A 116 2.27 -14.70 15.85
CA GLN A 116 0.96 -14.06 15.89
C GLN A 116 -0.05 -15.02 16.53
N VAL A 117 -0.90 -14.50 17.40
CA VAL A 117 -2.08 -15.25 17.90
C VAL A 117 -3.32 -14.53 17.39
N ILE A 118 -4.08 -15.19 16.51
CA ILE A 118 -5.16 -14.59 15.72
C ILE A 118 -6.45 -15.38 15.92
N ASP A 119 -7.58 -14.67 16.07
CA ASP A 119 -8.92 -15.29 16.08
C ASP A 119 -9.30 -15.73 14.66
N ALA A 120 -9.18 -17.02 14.40
CA ALA A 120 -9.41 -17.61 13.08
C ALA A 120 -10.87 -17.56 12.61
N GLY A 121 -11.83 -17.33 13.52
CA GLY A 121 -13.25 -17.19 13.22
C GLY A 121 -13.68 -15.75 12.92
N LYS A 122 -12.98 -14.76 13.52
CA LYS A 122 -13.37 -13.35 13.41
C LYS A 122 -12.54 -12.57 12.42
N ASP A 123 -11.29 -13.01 12.15
CA ASP A 123 -10.44 -12.30 11.20
C ASP A 123 -10.73 -12.73 9.76
N PRO A 124 -11.41 -11.90 8.96
CA PRO A 124 -11.73 -12.22 7.58
C PRO A 124 -10.52 -12.13 6.65
N PHE A 125 -9.40 -11.61 7.13
CA PHE A 125 -8.17 -11.39 6.37
C PHE A 125 -7.08 -12.41 6.70
N LEU A 126 -7.34 -13.37 7.58
CA LEU A 126 -6.49 -14.54 7.74
C LEU A 126 -6.74 -15.46 6.54
N LEU A 127 -5.80 -15.52 5.60
CA LEU A 127 -5.93 -16.22 4.33
C LEU A 127 -4.88 -17.34 4.22
N GLU A 128 -5.31 -18.50 3.71
CA GLU A 128 -4.40 -19.57 3.35
C GLU A 128 -3.56 -19.16 2.14
N VAL A 129 -2.23 -19.34 2.22
CA VAL A 129 -1.30 -19.06 1.13
C VAL A 129 -1.11 -20.31 0.29
N PRO A 130 -1.59 -20.36 -0.96
CA PRO A 130 -1.40 -21.51 -1.85
C PRO A 130 0.09 -21.86 -1.99
N ALA A 131 0.41 -23.13 -2.09
CA ALA A 131 1.79 -23.60 -2.21
C ALA A 131 2.55 -23.02 -3.42
N THR A 132 1.83 -22.69 -4.48
CA THR A 132 2.36 -22.07 -5.70
C THR A 132 2.53 -20.56 -5.61
N MET A 133 1.95 -19.90 -4.58
CA MET A 133 2.00 -18.45 -4.44
C MET A 133 3.31 -17.99 -3.80
N PRO A 134 4.11 -17.13 -4.44
CA PRO A 134 5.27 -16.52 -3.82
C PRO A 134 4.86 -15.72 -2.56
N TRP A 135 5.65 -15.83 -1.49
CA TRP A 135 5.37 -15.10 -0.25
C TRP A 135 5.40 -13.58 -0.43
N LYS A 136 6.18 -13.06 -1.37
CA LYS A 136 6.22 -11.64 -1.71
C LYS A 136 4.87 -11.16 -2.24
N ASN A 137 4.19 -11.98 -3.02
CA ASN A 137 2.83 -11.68 -3.50
C ASN A 137 1.86 -11.60 -2.31
N ALA A 138 1.92 -12.54 -1.36
CA ALA A 138 1.07 -12.51 -0.18
C ALA A 138 1.27 -11.25 0.68
N LEU A 139 2.51 -10.76 0.84
CA LEU A 139 2.81 -9.50 1.55
C LEU A 139 2.36 -8.23 0.81
N CYS A 140 1.83 -8.36 -0.40
CA CYS A 140 1.33 -7.26 -1.19
C CYS A 140 -0.22 -7.18 -1.22
N LEU A 141 -0.93 -7.95 -0.41
CA LEU A 141 -2.40 -7.89 -0.36
C LEU A 141 -2.91 -6.50 0.04
N ASP A 142 -2.30 -5.84 1.03
CA ASP A 142 -2.71 -4.49 1.42
C ASP A 142 -2.52 -3.47 0.28
N PRO A 143 -1.33 -3.28 -0.29
CA PRO A 143 -1.16 -2.34 -1.40
C PRO A 143 -1.97 -2.71 -2.64
N ALA A 144 -2.26 -3.99 -2.88
CA ALA A 144 -3.10 -4.41 -4.00
C ALA A 144 -4.54 -3.91 -3.90
N GLN A 145 -5.10 -3.81 -2.69
CA GLN A 145 -6.45 -3.26 -2.50
C GLN A 145 -6.51 -1.79 -2.89
N PHE A 146 -5.51 -1.00 -2.51
CA PHE A 146 -5.44 0.42 -2.88
C PHE A 146 -5.18 0.60 -4.38
N ALA A 147 -4.34 -0.26 -4.96
CA ALA A 147 -4.09 -0.27 -6.41
C ALA A 147 -5.38 -0.59 -7.20
N LEU A 148 -6.13 -1.62 -6.78
CA LEU A 148 -7.41 -1.97 -7.40
C LEU A 148 -8.43 -0.83 -7.25
N GLY A 149 -8.49 -0.19 -6.07
CA GLY A 149 -9.30 1.00 -5.85
C GLY A 149 -8.98 2.09 -6.86
N GLY A 150 -7.69 2.45 -7.00
CA GLY A 150 -7.24 3.47 -7.96
C GLY A 150 -7.59 3.15 -9.41
N VAL A 151 -7.42 1.90 -9.85
CA VAL A 151 -7.81 1.46 -11.21
C VAL A 151 -9.32 1.60 -11.43
N ARG A 152 -10.14 1.25 -10.43
CA ARG A 152 -11.60 1.32 -10.53
C ARG A 152 -12.13 2.75 -10.45
N ASP A 153 -11.64 3.53 -9.51
CA ASP A 153 -12.05 4.93 -9.31
C ASP A 153 -11.51 5.84 -10.44
N GLY A 154 -10.39 5.45 -11.06
CA GLY A 154 -9.88 6.04 -12.30
C GLY A 154 -10.67 5.65 -13.54
N HIS A 155 -11.67 4.76 -13.38
CA HIS A 155 -12.51 4.25 -14.49
C HIS A 155 -11.73 3.61 -15.62
N VAL A 156 -10.60 2.98 -15.34
CA VAL A 156 -9.76 2.32 -16.36
C VAL A 156 -10.54 1.23 -17.08
N ARG A 157 -10.55 1.30 -18.42
CA ARG A 157 -11.29 0.41 -19.31
C ARG A 157 -10.39 -0.15 -20.42
N LEU A 158 -10.90 -1.17 -21.08
CA LEU A 158 -10.25 -1.73 -22.28
C LEU A 158 -9.99 -0.64 -23.32
N GLY A 159 -8.72 -0.51 -23.75
CA GLY A 159 -8.29 0.45 -24.75
C GLY A 159 -7.85 1.81 -24.22
N ASP A 160 -8.02 2.09 -22.92
CA ASP A 160 -7.60 3.35 -22.33
C ASP A 160 -6.06 3.49 -22.30
N ARG A 161 -5.61 4.73 -22.28
CA ARG A 161 -4.23 5.11 -22.00
C ARG A 161 -4.14 5.58 -20.56
N VAL A 162 -3.25 4.98 -19.79
CA VAL A 162 -3.16 5.19 -18.34
C VAL A 162 -1.79 5.74 -17.98
N ALA A 163 -1.73 6.67 -17.02
CA ALA A 163 -0.50 7.11 -16.40
C ALA A 163 -0.54 6.81 -14.89
N VAL A 164 0.54 6.22 -14.35
CA VAL A 164 0.66 5.94 -12.92
C VAL A 164 1.78 6.78 -12.32
N PHE A 165 1.44 7.63 -11.37
CA PHE A 165 2.35 8.53 -10.68
C PHE A 165 2.70 7.99 -9.28
N GLY A 166 4.02 7.83 -9.04
CA GLY A 166 4.55 7.18 -7.84
C GLY A 166 4.60 5.66 -8.00
N LEU A 167 5.80 5.08 -7.94
CA LEU A 167 6.04 3.65 -8.11
C LEU A 167 6.51 2.98 -6.80
N GLY A 168 5.90 3.37 -5.68
CA GLY A 168 5.88 2.56 -4.49
C GLY A 168 5.06 1.27 -4.72
N ALA A 169 4.87 0.45 -3.70
CA ALA A 169 4.15 -0.82 -3.86
C ALA A 169 2.76 -0.65 -4.50
N ILE A 170 2.01 0.38 -4.12
CA ILE A 170 0.67 0.65 -4.67
C ILE A 170 0.76 0.95 -6.17
N GLY A 171 1.60 1.90 -6.58
CA GLY A 171 1.69 2.31 -7.97
C GLY A 171 2.27 1.23 -8.89
N ALA A 172 3.27 0.48 -8.43
CA ALA A 172 3.83 -0.64 -9.18
C ALA A 172 2.78 -1.75 -9.44
N ILE A 173 1.90 -2.01 -8.47
CA ILE A 173 0.78 -2.94 -8.62
C ILE A 173 -0.32 -2.32 -9.51
N ALA A 174 -0.62 -1.02 -9.34
CA ALA A 174 -1.64 -0.34 -10.14
C ALA A 174 -1.31 -0.34 -11.64
N ALA A 175 -0.03 -0.19 -11.99
CA ALA A 175 0.43 -0.30 -13.39
C ALA A 175 0.14 -1.68 -13.99
N GLN A 176 0.47 -2.76 -13.25
CA GLN A 176 0.16 -4.13 -13.68
C GLN A 176 -1.36 -4.36 -13.77
N MET A 177 -2.14 -3.85 -12.80
CA MET A 177 -3.59 -3.97 -12.81
C MET A 177 -4.24 -3.18 -13.96
N ALA A 178 -3.71 -2.01 -14.32
CA ALA A 178 -4.18 -1.25 -15.47
C ALA A 178 -3.97 -2.03 -16.78
N SER A 179 -2.79 -2.64 -16.96
CA SER A 179 -2.52 -3.54 -18.09
C SER A 179 -3.47 -4.75 -18.09
N ALA A 180 -3.69 -5.39 -16.94
CA ALA A 180 -4.61 -6.51 -16.79
C ALA A 180 -6.09 -6.12 -17.01
N ALA A 181 -6.46 -4.85 -16.81
CA ALA A 181 -7.78 -4.31 -17.14
C ALA A 181 -7.95 -4.01 -18.64
N GLY A 182 -6.89 -4.16 -19.43
CA GLY A 182 -6.90 -3.98 -20.87
C GLY A 182 -6.55 -2.57 -21.35
N ALA A 183 -5.84 -1.78 -20.53
CA ALA A 183 -5.27 -0.51 -20.99
C ALA A 183 -4.39 -0.75 -22.24
N ALA A 184 -4.56 0.09 -23.26
CA ALA A 184 -3.79 0.00 -24.51
C ALA A 184 -2.39 0.63 -24.37
N TYR A 185 -2.18 1.44 -23.31
CA TYR A 185 -0.92 2.08 -23.02
C TYR A 185 -0.83 2.40 -21.53
N VAL A 186 0.26 2.00 -20.89
CA VAL A 186 0.53 2.29 -19.48
C VAL A 186 1.88 3.00 -19.35
N ALA A 187 1.85 4.29 -19.00
CA ALA A 187 3.03 5.07 -18.65
C ALA A 187 3.21 5.13 -17.15
N VAL A 188 4.45 5.05 -16.68
CA VAL A 188 4.78 5.11 -15.26
C VAL A 188 5.72 6.27 -14.95
N ILE A 189 5.50 6.94 -13.82
CA ILE A 189 6.22 8.15 -13.45
C ILE A 189 6.72 8.04 -12.02
N ASP A 190 8.03 8.14 -11.83
CA ASP A 190 8.67 8.16 -10.51
C ASP A 190 10.05 8.82 -10.61
N PRO A 191 10.51 9.62 -9.64
CA PRO A 191 11.86 10.19 -9.65
C PRO A 191 12.96 9.13 -9.51
N ILE A 192 12.64 7.94 -8.99
CA ILE A 192 13.61 6.89 -8.67
C ILE A 192 13.80 5.95 -9.86
N ALA A 193 14.98 5.98 -10.46
CA ALA A 193 15.30 5.18 -11.66
C ALA A 193 15.09 3.67 -11.44
N LYS A 194 15.47 3.14 -10.27
CA LYS A 194 15.27 1.71 -9.92
C LYS A 194 13.80 1.31 -10.02
N ARG A 195 12.88 2.15 -9.54
CA ARG A 195 11.43 1.90 -9.57
C ARG A 195 10.87 1.96 -10.99
N ARG A 196 11.31 2.95 -11.78
CA ARG A 196 10.93 3.05 -13.20
C ARG A 196 11.37 1.82 -13.99
N HIS A 197 12.61 1.35 -13.76
CA HIS A 197 13.14 0.16 -14.43
C HIS A 197 12.35 -1.10 -14.06
N ALA A 198 12.09 -1.32 -12.77
CA ALA A 198 11.27 -2.45 -12.30
C ALA A 198 9.86 -2.45 -12.92
N ALA A 199 9.23 -1.28 -13.09
CA ALA A 199 7.90 -1.17 -13.70
C ALA A 199 7.91 -1.46 -15.21
N LEU A 200 8.97 -1.04 -15.93
CA LEU A 200 9.16 -1.41 -17.36
C LEU A 200 9.33 -2.92 -17.52
N GLU A 201 10.13 -3.55 -16.67
CA GLU A 201 10.30 -5.01 -16.67
C GLU A 201 9.01 -5.77 -16.30
N ALA A 202 8.12 -5.13 -15.53
CA ALA A 202 6.79 -5.64 -15.20
C ALA A 202 5.72 -5.35 -16.29
N GLY A 203 6.12 -4.78 -17.44
CA GLY A 203 5.26 -4.62 -18.59
C GLY A 203 4.64 -3.24 -18.82
N ALA A 204 5.13 -2.19 -18.15
CA ALA A 204 4.76 -0.82 -18.50
C ALA A 204 5.37 -0.42 -19.87
N ASP A 205 4.62 0.35 -20.67
CA ASP A 205 5.03 0.72 -22.04
C ASP A 205 6.05 1.86 -22.06
N ALA A 206 6.02 2.76 -21.07
CA ALA A 206 6.94 3.89 -20.99
C ALA A 206 7.16 4.31 -19.53
N ALA A 207 8.33 4.89 -19.26
CA ALA A 207 8.67 5.44 -17.95
C ALA A 207 9.25 6.85 -18.08
N PHE A 208 8.81 7.78 -17.24
CA PHE A 208 9.26 9.17 -17.27
C PHE A 208 9.84 9.61 -15.91
N ASP A 209 10.86 10.45 -15.98
CA ASP A 209 11.50 11.05 -14.83
C ASP A 209 10.98 12.47 -14.58
N PRO A 210 10.16 12.70 -13.54
CA PRO A 210 9.58 14.01 -13.27
C PRO A 210 10.60 15.08 -12.84
N LEU A 211 11.83 14.69 -12.49
CA LEU A 211 12.90 15.63 -12.15
C LEU A 211 13.59 16.23 -13.36
N HIS A 212 13.55 15.54 -14.51
CA HIS A 212 14.30 15.90 -15.70
C HIS A 212 13.41 16.12 -16.92
N GLU A 213 12.10 15.80 -16.83
CA GLU A 213 11.19 15.84 -17.96
C GLU A 213 9.90 16.62 -17.61
N ASP A 214 9.35 17.34 -18.58
CA ASP A 214 7.98 17.84 -18.52
C ASP A 214 7.03 16.65 -18.81
N VAL A 215 6.62 15.95 -17.75
CA VAL A 215 5.84 14.71 -17.83
C VAL A 215 4.49 14.94 -18.51
N GLY A 216 3.80 16.05 -18.19
CA GLY A 216 2.52 16.38 -18.85
C GLY A 216 2.67 16.47 -20.37
N LEU A 217 3.72 17.16 -20.84
CA LEU A 217 4.02 17.27 -22.27
C LEU A 217 4.48 15.92 -22.86
N ARG A 218 5.24 15.11 -22.13
CA ARG A 218 5.67 13.77 -22.57
C ARG A 218 4.46 12.86 -22.79
N LEU A 219 3.52 12.84 -21.84
CA LEU A 219 2.26 12.08 -21.97
C LEU A 219 1.44 12.53 -23.19
N LYS A 220 1.30 13.85 -23.40
CA LYS A 220 0.62 14.38 -24.60
C LYS A 220 1.32 13.95 -25.89
N LYS A 221 2.65 13.99 -25.95
CA LYS A 221 3.40 13.54 -27.13
C LYS A 221 3.23 12.04 -27.38
N ALA A 222 3.34 11.21 -26.34
CA ALA A 222 3.20 9.76 -26.44
C ALA A 222 1.80 9.31 -26.88
N THR A 223 0.78 10.15 -26.65
CA THR A 223 -0.63 9.86 -26.96
C THR A 223 -1.17 10.64 -28.15
N GLY A 224 -0.30 11.15 -29.03
CA GLY A 224 -0.72 11.90 -30.21
C GLY A 224 -1.47 13.21 -29.90
N LYS A 225 -1.03 13.89 -28.84
CA LYS A 225 -1.59 15.15 -28.30
C LYS A 225 -2.92 15.01 -27.53
N THR A 226 -3.51 13.82 -27.48
CA THR A 226 -4.77 13.60 -26.76
C THR A 226 -4.60 13.66 -25.24
N GLY A 227 -3.56 13.06 -24.71
CA GLY A 227 -3.36 12.82 -23.27
C GLY A 227 -3.83 11.43 -22.86
N VAL A 228 -3.67 11.12 -21.55
CA VAL A 228 -4.12 9.85 -20.97
C VAL A 228 -5.58 9.94 -20.52
N ASP A 229 -6.34 8.86 -20.67
CA ASP A 229 -7.75 8.79 -20.29
C ASP A 229 -7.90 8.72 -18.77
N ALA A 230 -6.96 8.01 -18.11
CA ALA A 230 -6.91 7.91 -16.66
C ALA A 230 -5.50 8.15 -16.13
N ALA A 231 -5.39 8.81 -14.98
CA ALA A 231 -4.17 8.90 -14.19
C ALA A 231 -4.42 8.34 -12.79
N ILE A 232 -3.50 7.51 -12.29
CA ILE A 232 -3.56 6.95 -10.94
C ILE A 232 -2.42 7.60 -10.14
N GLU A 233 -2.77 8.48 -9.21
CA GLU A 233 -1.81 9.22 -8.40
C GLU A 233 -1.65 8.53 -7.04
N THR A 234 -0.48 7.94 -6.77
CA THR A 234 -0.20 7.17 -5.56
C THR A 234 0.89 7.76 -4.69
N SER A 235 1.52 8.86 -5.13
CA SER A 235 2.62 9.48 -4.39
C SER A 235 2.15 10.47 -3.32
N GLY A 236 0.96 11.04 -3.46
CA GLY A 236 0.47 12.14 -2.64
C GLY A 236 1.24 13.46 -2.86
N SER A 237 2.01 13.56 -3.95
CA SER A 237 2.82 14.74 -4.29
C SER A 237 2.01 15.77 -5.06
N GLU A 238 2.06 17.02 -4.62
CA GLU A 238 1.44 18.15 -5.32
C GLU A 238 1.96 18.30 -6.76
N GLN A 239 3.27 18.13 -6.94
CA GLN A 239 3.92 18.21 -8.25
C GLN A 239 3.46 17.07 -9.17
N ALA A 240 3.30 15.86 -8.63
CA ALA A 240 2.80 14.72 -9.40
C ALA A 240 1.35 14.96 -9.83
N LEU A 241 0.49 15.47 -8.95
CA LEU A 241 -0.88 15.83 -9.28
C LEU A 241 -0.94 16.91 -10.37
N GLN A 242 -0.09 17.95 -10.29
CA GLN A 242 -0.02 18.98 -11.34
C GLN A 242 0.39 18.40 -12.69
N GLN A 243 1.38 17.49 -12.73
CA GLN A 243 1.81 16.84 -13.96
C GLN A 243 0.74 15.88 -14.52
N ALA A 244 -0.02 15.20 -13.63
CA ALA A 244 -1.15 14.38 -14.02
C ALA A 244 -2.24 15.23 -14.73
N LEU A 245 -2.63 16.36 -14.14
CA LEU A 245 -3.59 17.31 -14.75
C LEU A 245 -3.13 17.78 -16.13
N ARG A 246 -1.84 18.08 -16.30
CA ARG A 246 -1.27 18.52 -17.59
C ARG A 246 -1.24 17.41 -18.64
N GLY A 247 -1.05 16.16 -18.23
CA GLY A 247 -1.00 14.99 -19.11
C GLY A 247 -2.36 14.40 -19.48
N LEU A 248 -3.43 14.80 -18.77
CA LEU A 248 -4.76 14.20 -18.87
C LEU A 248 -5.46 14.58 -20.20
N ALA A 249 -6.23 13.67 -20.76
CA ALA A 249 -7.13 13.95 -21.88
C ALA A 249 -8.31 14.85 -21.44
N TYR A 250 -9.00 15.44 -22.39
CA TYR A 250 -10.25 16.18 -22.11
C TYR A 250 -11.28 15.25 -21.46
N GLY A 251 -11.82 15.64 -20.34
CA GLY A 251 -12.79 14.84 -19.57
C GLY A 251 -12.19 13.61 -18.88
N GLY A 252 -10.86 13.44 -18.92
CA GLY A 252 -10.19 12.31 -18.27
C GLY A 252 -10.29 12.37 -16.75
N THR A 253 -9.93 11.26 -16.09
CA THR A 253 -10.08 11.09 -14.64
C THR A 253 -8.74 10.86 -13.96
N ILE A 254 -8.50 11.55 -12.85
CA ILE A 254 -7.41 11.28 -11.92
C ILE A 254 -7.98 10.57 -10.68
N ALA A 255 -7.57 9.33 -10.44
CA ALA A 255 -7.78 8.65 -9.17
C ALA A 255 -6.65 9.04 -8.22
N PHE A 256 -6.96 9.82 -7.20
CA PHE A 256 -6.02 10.26 -6.18
C PHE A 256 -6.02 9.25 -5.02
N VAL A 257 -5.04 8.35 -5.01
CA VAL A 257 -4.88 7.24 -4.06
C VAL A 257 -3.89 7.60 -2.96
N GLY A 258 -2.91 8.43 -3.29
CA GLY A 258 -1.89 8.87 -2.36
C GLY A 258 -2.50 9.62 -1.17
N TRP A 259 -2.13 9.24 0.06
CA TRP A 259 -2.53 10.01 1.22
C TRP A 259 -1.66 11.25 1.36
N ALA A 260 -2.12 12.33 0.74
CA ALA A 260 -1.42 13.62 0.79
C ALA A 260 -1.65 14.32 2.11
N ARG A 261 -0.63 15.05 2.54
CA ARG A 261 -0.75 16.10 3.58
C ARG A 261 -1.21 17.41 2.94
N ALA A 262 -1.36 18.45 3.74
CA ALA A 262 -1.66 19.79 3.21
C ALA A 262 -0.61 20.19 2.16
N PHE A 263 -1.08 20.63 1.01
CA PHE A 263 -0.23 21.19 -0.03
C PHE A 263 0.19 22.62 0.36
N SER A 264 1.45 22.94 0.16
CA SER A 264 2.02 24.27 0.48
C SER A 264 2.54 24.99 -0.75
N GLY A 265 2.49 24.34 -1.92
CA GLY A 265 2.94 24.89 -3.19
C GLY A 265 1.82 25.59 -3.97
N THR A 266 1.97 25.59 -5.28
CA THR A 266 1.06 26.26 -6.21
C THR A 266 0.39 25.27 -7.15
N LEU A 267 -0.54 24.47 -6.64
CA LEU A 267 -1.40 23.66 -7.50
C LEU A 267 -2.30 24.61 -8.33
N ASP A 268 -2.09 24.63 -9.63
CA ASP A 268 -2.84 25.49 -10.55
C ASP A 268 -4.01 24.73 -11.19
N LEU A 269 -5.19 24.95 -10.68
CA LEU A 269 -6.44 24.36 -11.20
C LEU A 269 -7.10 25.24 -12.29
N GLY A 270 -6.64 26.47 -12.48
CA GLY A 270 -7.20 27.41 -13.46
C GLY A 270 -6.73 27.17 -14.89
N ARG A 271 -5.73 26.33 -15.10
CA ARG A 271 -5.19 25.99 -16.42
C ARG A 271 -5.73 24.66 -16.93
N GLU A 272 -4.85 23.69 -17.14
CA GLU A 272 -5.18 22.40 -17.78
C GLU A 272 -6.34 21.68 -17.08
N ALA A 273 -6.46 21.77 -15.76
CA ALA A 273 -7.57 21.16 -15.04
C ALA A 273 -8.91 21.75 -15.50
N HIS A 274 -9.01 23.07 -15.53
CA HIS A 274 -10.23 23.78 -15.95
C HIS A 274 -10.51 23.61 -17.45
N PHE A 275 -9.48 23.83 -18.30
CA PHE A 275 -9.65 23.79 -19.76
C PHE A 275 -9.87 22.39 -20.33
N ASN A 276 -9.35 21.34 -19.66
CA ASN A 276 -9.56 19.94 -20.04
C ASN A 276 -10.77 19.31 -19.33
N ASN A 277 -11.52 20.06 -18.52
CA ASN A 277 -12.67 19.53 -17.77
C ASN A 277 -12.30 18.24 -16.99
N ALA A 278 -11.18 18.30 -16.26
CA ALA A 278 -10.62 17.16 -15.56
C ALA A 278 -11.51 16.68 -14.40
N ASN A 279 -11.59 15.38 -14.21
CA ASN A 279 -12.22 14.77 -13.05
C ASN A 279 -11.15 14.37 -12.02
N LEU A 280 -11.33 14.74 -10.75
CA LEU A 280 -10.48 14.33 -9.64
C LEU A 280 -11.32 13.52 -8.65
N VAL A 281 -10.97 12.25 -8.47
CA VAL A 281 -11.66 11.30 -7.60
C VAL A 281 -10.71 10.87 -6.50
N PHE A 282 -11.07 11.09 -5.22
CA PHE A 282 -10.32 10.57 -4.10
C PHE A 282 -10.63 9.09 -3.89
N SER A 283 -9.60 8.25 -3.97
CA SER A 283 -9.71 6.80 -3.89
C SER A 283 -9.20 6.29 -2.54
N ARG A 284 -10.10 5.73 -1.73
CA ARG A 284 -9.79 5.11 -0.46
C ARG A 284 -10.38 3.69 -0.43
N ALA A 285 -9.58 2.68 -0.77
CA ALA A 285 -10.01 1.28 -0.88
C ALA A 285 -10.62 0.70 0.41
N SER A 286 -10.27 1.27 1.57
CA SER A 286 -10.83 0.86 2.87
C SER A 286 -12.15 1.55 3.22
N SER A 287 -12.70 2.41 2.36
CA SER A 287 -14.02 3.04 2.60
C SER A 287 -15.14 2.01 2.45
N GLU A 288 -16.08 2.07 3.40
CA GLU A 288 -17.29 1.27 3.40
C GLU A 288 -18.48 2.19 3.75
N PRO A 289 -19.39 2.47 2.82
CA PRO A 289 -19.38 2.02 1.42
C PRO A 289 -18.33 2.75 0.57
N ASN A 290 -17.84 2.10 -0.47
CA ASN A 290 -17.04 2.71 -1.53
C ASN A 290 -17.91 3.17 -2.71
N GLY A 291 -17.31 3.82 -3.73
CA GLY A 291 -18.02 4.37 -4.89
C GLY A 291 -18.79 3.33 -5.73
N ASP A 292 -18.42 2.06 -5.63
CA ASP A 292 -19.04 0.95 -6.39
C ASP A 292 -20.02 0.11 -5.58
N HIS A 293 -20.30 0.51 -4.33
CA HIS A 293 -21.26 -0.17 -3.45
C HIS A 293 -22.67 -0.22 -4.10
N PRO A 294 -23.46 -1.32 -3.96
CA PRO A 294 -23.16 -2.56 -3.23
C PRO A 294 -22.44 -3.63 -4.08
N ARG A 295 -22.18 -3.40 -5.35
CA ARG A 295 -21.55 -4.41 -6.23
C ARG A 295 -20.15 -4.80 -5.80
N TRP A 296 -19.40 -3.85 -5.23
CA TRP A 296 -18.06 -4.05 -4.69
C TRP A 296 -18.05 -3.58 -3.25
N ASP A 297 -17.94 -4.54 -2.35
CA ASP A 297 -17.66 -4.36 -0.94
C ASP A 297 -16.19 -4.67 -0.66
N ARG A 298 -15.75 -4.42 0.56
CA ARG A 298 -14.39 -4.69 0.98
C ARG A 298 -14.00 -6.16 0.81
N ARG A 299 -14.92 -7.09 1.08
CA ARG A 299 -14.68 -8.53 0.94
C ARG A 299 -14.37 -8.89 -0.51
N ARG A 300 -15.15 -8.40 -1.46
CA ARG A 300 -14.94 -8.65 -2.89
C ARG A 300 -13.62 -8.05 -3.38
N ILE A 301 -13.25 -6.85 -2.91
CA ILE A 301 -11.96 -6.21 -3.22
C ILE A 301 -10.81 -7.11 -2.76
N VAL A 302 -10.82 -7.54 -1.50
CA VAL A 302 -9.80 -8.42 -0.93
C VAL A 302 -9.71 -9.75 -1.68
N THR A 303 -10.86 -10.41 -1.91
CA THR A 303 -10.91 -11.68 -2.65
C THR A 303 -10.30 -11.54 -4.03
N ARG A 304 -10.67 -10.49 -4.79
CA ARG A 304 -10.13 -10.28 -6.13
C ARG A 304 -8.63 -9.98 -6.12
N CYS A 305 -8.15 -9.17 -5.20
CA CYS A 305 -6.72 -8.93 -5.04
C CYS A 305 -5.97 -10.22 -4.73
N TRP A 306 -6.51 -11.04 -3.81
CA TRP A 306 -5.89 -12.31 -3.46
C TRP A 306 -5.81 -13.27 -4.65
N GLU A 307 -6.89 -13.41 -5.44
CA GLU A 307 -6.92 -14.22 -6.66
C GLU A 307 -5.86 -13.77 -7.69
N MET A 308 -5.70 -12.46 -7.91
CA MET A 308 -4.71 -11.94 -8.85
C MET A 308 -3.27 -12.17 -8.37
N LEU A 309 -3.01 -12.05 -7.07
CA LEU A 309 -1.71 -12.31 -6.47
C LEU A 309 -1.40 -13.82 -6.46
N ALA A 310 -2.39 -14.66 -6.15
CA ALA A 310 -2.22 -16.12 -6.09
C ALA A 310 -2.01 -16.75 -7.47
N SER A 311 -2.68 -16.23 -8.50
CA SER A 311 -2.53 -16.70 -9.87
C SER A 311 -1.26 -16.18 -10.57
N GLY A 312 -0.53 -15.24 -9.97
CA GLY A 312 0.60 -14.58 -10.60
C GLY A 312 0.23 -13.55 -11.68
N ALA A 313 -1.07 -13.20 -11.80
CA ALA A 313 -1.49 -12.10 -12.68
C ALA A 313 -0.91 -10.75 -12.24
N ILE A 314 -0.54 -10.63 -10.96
CA ILE A 314 0.27 -9.55 -10.39
C ILE A 314 1.52 -10.18 -9.78
N ASP A 315 2.68 -9.71 -10.21
CA ASP A 315 3.99 -10.15 -9.71
C ASP A 315 4.60 -9.11 -8.77
N CYS A 316 4.92 -9.53 -7.56
CA CYS A 316 5.51 -8.67 -6.53
C CYS A 316 6.99 -8.99 -6.25
N GLU A 317 7.66 -9.81 -7.08
CA GLU A 317 9.06 -10.21 -6.85
C GLU A 317 9.99 -9.00 -6.73
N ARG A 318 9.81 -7.99 -7.59
CA ARG A 318 10.60 -6.76 -7.60
C ARG A 318 10.02 -5.65 -6.71
N ILE A 319 8.83 -5.87 -6.15
CA ILE A 319 8.17 -4.90 -5.27
C ILE A 319 8.67 -5.06 -3.84
N VAL A 320 8.73 -6.30 -3.32
CA VAL A 320 9.28 -6.55 -1.98
C VAL A 320 10.81 -6.61 -2.07
N ASP A 321 11.43 -5.42 -1.97
CA ASP A 321 12.88 -5.20 -2.09
C ASP A 321 13.30 -3.92 -1.37
N PRO A 322 14.32 -3.97 -0.46
CA PRO A 322 15.13 -5.13 -0.08
C PRO A 322 14.41 -6.09 0.88
N VAL A 323 14.99 -7.29 1.02
CA VAL A 323 14.63 -8.26 2.06
C VAL A 323 15.82 -8.39 3.02
N VAL A 324 15.56 -8.20 4.31
CA VAL A 324 16.58 -8.26 5.37
C VAL A 324 16.19 -9.27 6.44
N SER A 325 17.16 -9.71 7.25
CA SER A 325 16.89 -10.57 8.41
C SER A 325 16.11 -9.81 9.49
N PHE A 326 15.35 -10.54 10.32
CA PHE A 326 14.63 -9.94 11.44
C PHE A 326 15.57 -9.25 12.44
N ALA A 327 16.78 -9.76 12.65
CA ALA A 327 17.77 -9.13 13.51
C ALA A 327 18.19 -7.73 13.00
N GLU A 328 18.18 -7.52 11.69
CA GLU A 328 18.52 -6.24 11.06
C GLU A 328 17.30 -5.30 10.91
N ALA A 329 16.09 -5.77 11.22
CA ALA A 329 14.85 -5.04 11.01
C ALA A 329 14.84 -3.61 11.60
N PRO A 330 15.35 -3.32 12.81
CA PRO A 330 15.38 -1.95 13.32
C PRO A 330 16.16 -0.99 12.43
N ARG A 331 17.40 -1.38 12.08
CA ARG A 331 18.26 -0.57 11.20
C ARG A 331 17.68 -0.42 9.80
N ALA A 332 17.16 -1.51 9.26
CA ALA A 332 16.56 -1.51 7.93
C ALA A 332 15.29 -0.65 7.86
N TYR A 333 14.47 -0.67 8.91
CA TYR A 333 13.30 0.19 9.00
C TYR A 333 13.69 1.68 8.99
N GLU A 334 14.65 2.08 9.84
CA GLU A 334 15.18 3.45 9.87
C GLU A 334 15.77 3.87 8.52
N GLU A 335 16.49 2.96 7.85
CA GLU A 335 17.15 3.25 6.58
C GLU A 335 16.16 3.33 5.43
N TYR A 336 15.36 2.29 5.20
CA TYR A 336 14.58 2.10 3.97
C TYR A 336 13.15 2.66 4.06
N VAL A 337 12.63 2.91 5.26
CA VAL A 337 11.31 3.51 5.43
C VAL A 337 11.41 5.00 5.71
N ASP A 338 12.42 5.44 6.49
CA ASP A 338 12.54 6.83 6.93
C ASP A 338 13.62 7.65 6.19
N ARG A 339 14.90 7.23 6.29
CA ARG A 339 16.04 8.08 5.85
C ARG A 339 16.24 8.06 4.33
N ASN A 340 16.22 6.87 3.75
CA ASN A 340 16.54 6.65 2.34
C ASN A 340 15.49 5.77 1.63
N PRO A 341 14.20 6.20 1.59
CA PRO A 341 13.12 5.40 1.00
C PRO A 341 13.28 5.18 -0.51
N HIS A 342 14.18 5.94 -1.17
CA HIS A 342 14.52 5.76 -2.58
C HIS A 342 15.30 4.46 -2.86
N ASN A 343 15.90 3.85 -1.83
CA ASN A 343 16.63 2.57 -1.94
C ASN A 343 15.71 1.35 -1.83
N SER A 344 14.41 1.55 -1.60
CA SER A 344 13.43 0.48 -1.47
C SER A 344 12.17 0.77 -2.28
N VAL A 345 11.42 -0.29 -2.60
CA VAL A 345 10.02 -0.17 -3.03
C VAL A 345 9.13 -0.54 -1.84
N LYS A 346 9.33 -1.73 -1.27
CA LYS A 346 8.67 -2.21 -0.05
C LYS A 346 9.65 -3.10 0.73
N LEU A 347 9.96 -2.72 1.97
CA LEU A 347 10.85 -3.50 2.83
C LEU A 347 10.22 -4.85 3.18
N GLY A 348 10.95 -5.94 2.96
CA GLY A 348 10.65 -7.29 3.44
C GLY A 348 11.53 -7.66 4.62
N ILE A 349 10.98 -8.36 5.61
CA ILE A 349 11.68 -8.90 6.77
C ILE A 349 11.55 -10.41 6.76
N ALA A 350 12.67 -11.13 6.79
CA ALA A 350 12.72 -12.59 6.87
C ALA A 350 13.07 -13.05 8.29
N PHE A 351 12.31 -13.98 8.81
CA PHE A 351 12.51 -14.61 10.11
C PHE A 351 13.18 -15.97 9.89
N THR A 352 14.49 -15.98 9.92
CA THR A 352 15.33 -17.19 9.76
C THR A 352 15.93 -17.61 11.08
#